data_bd31b7342be21f0f6c87465cbb34862f
#
_entry.id   bd31b7342be21f0f6c87465cbb34862f
#
_cell.length_a   1.000
_cell.length_b   1.000
_cell.length_c   1.000
_cell.angle_alpha   90.00
_cell.angle_beta   90.00
_cell.angle_gamma   90.00
#
_symmetry.space_group_name_H-M   'P 1'
#
loop_
_entity.id
_entity.type
_entity.pdbx_description
1 polymer ?
#
loop_
_entity_poly.entity_id
_entity_poly.type
_entity_poly.pdbx_seq_one_letter_code
_entity_poly.pdbx_strand_id
1 'polypeptide(L)' 'MFIDIRVDAVNSLAPGAKFATDGDEITWMDDDIVQPTEEAIAAEVTRLQSEYDNK' A
#
# COMPACT_ATOMS: atom_id res chain seq x y z
N MET A 1 11.16 -7.11 13.50
CA MET A 1 11.29 -6.21 12.34
C MET A 1 9.90 -5.77 11.90
N PHE A 2 9.72 -4.47 11.73
CA PHE A 2 8.42 -3.96 11.26
C PHE A 2 8.42 -3.89 9.75
N ILE A 3 7.45 -4.55 9.15
CA ILE A 3 7.19 -4.41 7.73
C ILE A 3 6.04 -3.41 7.61
N ASP A 4 6.25 -2.36 6.82
CA ASP A 4 5.19 -1.40 6.60
C ASP A 4 4.18 -2.01 5.62
N ILE A 5 3.16 -2.61 6.16
CA ILE A 5 2.16 -3.30 5.36
C ILE A 5 1.38 -2.34 4.47
N ARG A 6 1.34 -1.06 4.82
CA ARG A 6 0.69 -0.06 3.96
C ARG A 6 1.46 0.12 2.65
N VAL A 7 2.79 0.12 2.72
CA VAL A 7 3.61 0.18 1.51
C VAL A 7 3.37 -1.05 0.65
N ASP A 8 3.32 -2.22 1.27
CA ASP A 8 3.02 -3.46 0.54
C ASP A 8 1.64 -3.38 -0.11
N ALA A 9 0.65 -2.83 0.61
CA ALA A 9 -0.71 -2.70 0.07
C ALA A 9 -0.72 -1.77 -1.14
N VAL A 10 -0.03 -0.64 -1.07
CA VAL A 10 0.04 0.30 -2.18
C VAL A 10 0.72 -0.34 -3.38
N ASN A 11 1.81 -1.06 -3.16
CA ASN A 11 2.52 -1.76 -4.23
C ASN A 11 1.65 -2.84 -4.87
N SER A 12 0.82 -3.51 -4.08
CA SER A 12 -0.09 -4.53 -4.58
C SER A 12 -1.20 -3.93 -5.43
N LEU A 13 -1.72 -2.77 -5.02
CA LEU A 13 -2.80 -2.10 -5.74
C LEU A 13 -2.30 -1.35 -6.97
N ALA A 14 -1.09 -0.83 -6.92
CA ALA A 14 -0.52 -0.02 -7.99
C ALA A 14 0.92 -0.44 -8.25
N PRO A 15 1.13 -1.62 -8.84
CA PRO A 15 2.49 -2.11 -9.09
C PRO A 15 3.23 -1.20 -10.07
N GLY A 16 4.45 -0.87 -9.71
CA GLY A 16 5.29 0.00 -10.53
C GLY A 16 5.05 1.49 -10.35
N ALA A 17 4.11 1.88 -9.50
CA ALA A 17 3.84 3.29 -9.26
C ALA A 17 4.98 3.94 -8.49
N LYS A 18 5.18 5.23 -8.77
CA LYS A 18 6.19 6.03 -8.08
C LYS A 18 5.54 6.80 -6.96
N PHE A 19 5.99 6.56 -5.75
CA PHE A 19 5.48 7.27 -4.58
C PHE A 19 6.54 7.26 -3.49
N ALA A 20 6.42 8.20 -2.55
CA ALA A 20 7.26 8.27 -1.36
C ALA A 20 6.39 8.13 -0.13
N THR A 21 6.94 7.56 0.92
CA THR A 21 6.24 7.44 2.19
C THR A 21 7.03 8.17 3.27
N ASP A 22 6.28 8.81 4.18
CA ASP A 22 6.87 9.49 5.32
C ASP A 22 5.96 9.23 6.51
N GLY A 23 6.32 8.22 7.30
CA GLY A 23 5.44 7.75 8.37
C GLY A 23 4.12 7.27 7.80
N ASP A 24 3.03 7.92 8.18
CA ASP A 24 1.69 7.56 7.70
C ASP A 24 1.29 8.27 6.41
N GLU A 25 2.14 9.17 5.92
CA GLU A 25 1.82 9.94 4.73
C GLU A 25 2.38 9.30 3.49
N ILE A 26 1.59 9.31 2.43
CA ILE A 26 1.99 8.83 1.11
C ILE A 26 1.98 10.02 0.17
N THR A 27 3.12 10.30 -0.44
CA THR A 27 3.24 11.34 -1.47
C THR A 27 3.24 10.66 -2.83
N TRP A 28 2.17 10.86 -3.58
CA TRP A 28 2.04 10.23 -4.89
C TRP A 28 2.80 11.03 -5.94
N MET A 29 3.68 10.34 -6.67
CA MET A 29 4.53 10.99 -7.66
C MET A 29 4.32 10.44 -9.07
N ASP A 30 3.36 9.55 -9.25
CA ASP A 30 3.10 8.92 -10.53
C ASP A 30 1.89 9.57 -11.20
N ASP A 31 2.06 10.09 -12.41
CA ASP A 31 0.98 10.72 -13.16
C ASP A 31 0.21 9.72 -14.02
N ASP A 32 0.79 8.57 -14.29
CA ASP A 32 0.19 7.57 -15.17
C ASP A 32 -0.71 6.60 -14.41
N ILE A 33 -0.45 6.41 -13.14
CA ILE A 33 -1.18 5.47 -12.30
C ILE A 33 -1.96 6.25 -11.26
N VAL A 34 -3.26 5.98 -11.16
CA VAL A 34 -4.13 6.67 -10.20
C VAL A 34 -3.82 6.20 -8.79
N GLN A 35 -3.69 7.14 -7.88
CA GLN A 35 -3.44 6.82 -6.48
C GLN A 35 -4.61 6.03 -5.88
N PRO A 36 -4.36 4.91 -5.20
CA PRO A 36 -5.42 4.17 -4.50
C PRO A 36 -6.05 5.01 -3.41
N THR A 37 -7.34 4.80 -3.18
CA THR A 37 -8.04 5.49 -2.09
C THR A 37 -7.64 4.92 -0.75
N GLU A 38 -7.89 5.68 0.33
CA GLU A 38 -7.67 5.18 1.68
C GLU A 38 -8.44 3.90 1.94
N GLU A 39 -9.68 3.81 1.45
CA GLU A 39 -10.50 2.61 1.62
C GLU A 39 -9.88 1.41 0.91
N ALA A 40 -9.37 1.62 -0.30
CA ALA A 40 -8.72 0.54 -1.04
C ALA A 40 -7.46 0.06 -0.32
N ILE A 41 -6.67 0.99 0.21
CA ILE A 41 -5.45 0.66 0.94
C ILE A 41 -5.81 -0.11 2.21
N ALA A 42 -6.82 0.34 2.96
CA ALA A 42 -7.24 -0.32 4.19
C ALA A 42 -7.74 -1.75 3.91
N ALA A 43 -8.51 -1.93 2.85
CA ALA A 43 -9.01 -3.25 2.46
C ALA A 43 -7.84 -4.18 2.09
N GLU A 44 -6.87 -3.66 1.35
CA GLU A 44 -5.72 -4.46 0.96
C GLU A 44 -4.84 -4.81 2.15
N VAL A 45 -4.66 -3.87 3.09
CA VAL A 45 -3.93 -4.14 4.33
C VAL A 45 -4.60 -5.30 5.09
N THR A 46 -5.92 -5.28 5.22
CA THR A 46 -6.65 -6.34 5.90
C THR A 46 -6.44 -7.68 5.19
N ARG A 47 -6.51 -7.69 3.87
CA ARG A 47 -6.29 -8.90 3.08
C ARG A 47 -4.89 -9.46 3.27
N LEU A 48 -3.88 -8.60 3.21
CA LEU A 48 -2.49 -9.01 3.37
C LEU A 48 -2.21 -9.54 4.77
N GLN A 49 -2.77 -8.89 5.80
CA GLN A 49 -2.64 -9.36 7.17
C GLN A 49 -3.23 -10.75 7.34
N SER A 50 -4.37 -11.01 6.72
CA SER A 50 -5.01 -12.32 6.76
C SER A 50 -4.12 -13.38 6.10
N GLU A 51 -3.48 -13.05 5.00
CA GLU A 51 -2.55 -13.98 4.34
C GLU A 51 -1.34 -14.28 5.21
N TYR A 52 -0.79 -13.26 5.87
CA TYR A 52 0.38 -13.45 6.74
C TYR A 52 0.02 -14.29 7.96
N ASP A 53 -1.19 -14.14 8.50
CA ASP A 53 -1.63 -14.89 9.66
C ASP A 53 -1.92 -16.35 9.35
N ASN A 54 -2.15 -16.69 8.10
CA ASN A 54 -2.49 -18.04 7.68
C ASN A 54 -1.27 -18.94 7.40
N LYS A 55 -0.10 -18.44 7.66
CA LYS A 55 1.12 -19.24 7.43
C LYS A 55 1.54 -20.09 8.61
#